data_028c1c914ef70a5d3d4c2b96986bb5e3
#
_entry.id   028c1c914ef70a5d3d4c2b96986bb5e3
#
_cell.length_a   1.000
_cell.length_b   1.000
_cell.length_c   1.000
_cell.angle_alpha   90.00
_cell.angle_beta   90.00
_cell.angle_gamma   90.00
#
_symmetry.space_group_name_H-M   'P 1'
#
loop_
_entity.id
_entity.type
_entity.pdbx_description
1 polymer ?
#
loop_
_entity_poly.entity_id
_entity_poly.type
_entity_poly.pdbx_seq_one_letter_code
_entity_poly.pdbx_strand_id
1 'polypeptide(L)'
;MARQIRFNAFEMNCVSHQSPGLWSYPGDRSWQYKDIEYWQDLARILEAGFFDGVFIADVIGYYDVYGGQNRAAIREGAQIPVNDPLQLAVPIALASEHLGIGITASTSFEHPYTFARRLSTTDHLTKGRVGWNIVTSYLESGAKNVGEAGLRRHADRYDVAHEYLEVIYKLLEGSWEDGAVLRDRERRIFADPAKVHEIRHKGRFFEVPGYHLSEPSPQRTPVLYQAGASAAGLDFAARHAECVFVAAPTKPVLRRYVEALDARSAEHGRARDHLVYNLTTVIVDETDAKAQAKYRRYLDHASYDGALTFVSGWSGVDFAQYAPTDLVRKIDTNAVKSLLEHFTDGQRWTVAELAQWAGIGGLGPVIVGGPETVADELQSWQAETGVDGFNLAYAVAHETFESVAGYLVPELQRRGVYRTAYTPGTLRQKLFGRGDRLSAPHPGAGYRDLGARLAAARVAAE
;
A
#
# COMPACT_ATOMS: atom_id res chain seq x y z
N MET A 1 -18.95 20.33 -8.14
CA MET A 1 -18.99 19.65 -6.83
C MET A 1 -17.60 19.75 -6.22
N ALA A 2 -17.49 19.94 -4.90
CA ALA A 2 -16.20 19.90 -4.22
C ALA A 2 -15.55 18.50 -4.42
N ARG A 3 -14.23 18.45 -4.60
CA ARG A 3 -13.51 17.19 -4.74
C ARG A 3 -13.57 16.43 -3.41
N GLN A 4 -14.05 15.20 -3.42
CA GLN A 4 -14.18 14.41 -2.21
C GLN A 4 -12.80 13.95 -1.71
N ILE A 5 -12.61 14.01 -0.40
CA ILE A 5 -11.47 13.42 0.30
C ILE A 5 -11.71 11.91 0.39
N ARG A 6 -10.64 11.13 0.22
CA ARG A 6 -10.64 9.67 0.34
C ARG A 6 -9.79 9.23 1.51
N PHE A 7 -10.27 8.22 2.24
CA PHE A 7 -9.50 7.60 3.31
C PHE A 7 -9.25 6.14 3.02
N ASN A 8 -8.01 5.75 3.23
CA ASN A 8 -7.57 4.37 3.28
C ASN A 8 -6.89 4.15 4.64
N ALA A 9 -7.18 3.08 5.35
CA ALA A 9 -6.49 2.76 6.60
C ALA A 9 -5.16 2.09 6.27
N PHE A 10 -4.10 2.50 6.95
CA PHE A 10 -2.75 1.96 6.74
C PHE A 10 -2.35 1.08 7.91
N GLU A 11 -2.34 -0.21 7.68
CA GLU A 11 -2.10 -1.25 8.66
C GLU A 11 -0.95 -2.17 8.26
N MET A 12 -0.50 -2.97 9.19
CA MET A 12 0.43 -4.06 8.98
C MET A 12 0.11 -5.20 9.94
N ASN A 13 0.27 -6.45 9.51
CA ASN A 13 -0.03 -7.62 10.34
C ASN A 13 1.07 -7.86 11.40
N CYS A 14 1.30 -6.87 12.26
CA CYS A 14 2.37 -6.85 13.27
C CYS A 14 1.96 -6.01 14.49
N VAL A 15 2.81 -5.99 15.52
CA VAL A 15 2.60 -5.23 16.75
C VAL A 15 2.74 -3.71 16.54
N SER A 16 3.82 -3.25 15.89
CA SER A 16 4.08 -1.83 15.67
C SER A 16 4.34 -1.56 14.20
N HIS A 17 3.44 -0.82 13.57
CA HIS A 17 3.57 -0.48 12.16
C HIS A 17 4.34 0.82 11.93
N GLN A 18 3.79 1.98 12.35
CA GLN A 18 4.39 3.31 12.14
C GLN A 18 4.60 4.09 13.45
N SER A 19 4.22 3.52 14.59
CA SER A 19 4.28 4.18 15.90
C SER A 19 4.88 3.23 16.94
N PRO A 20 6.21 3.00 16.90
CA PRO A 20 6.87 2.04 17.78
C PRO A 20 6.75 2.46 19.24
N GLY A 21 6.50 1.49 20.13
CA GLY A 21 6.30 1.70 21.56
C GLY A 21 4.83 1.92 21.95
N LEU A 22 3.97 2.39 21.07
CA LEU A 22 2.54 2.66 21.36
C LEU A 22 1.74 1.42 21.73
N TRP A 23 2.23 0.22 21.41
CA TRP A 23 1.65 -1.04 21.88
C TRP A 23 1.61 -1.15 23.41
N SER A 24 2.42 -0.36 24.11
CA SER A 24 2.44 -0.28 25.57
C SER A 24 1.39 0.70 26.15
N TYR A 25 0.72 1.47 25.29
CA TYR A 25 -0.35 2.38 25.70
C TYR A 25 -1.58 1.57 26.18
N PRO A 26 -2.18 1.93 27.33
CA PRO A 26 -3.24 1.11 27.95
C PRO A 26 -4.50 0.87 27.11
N GLY A 27 -4.72 1.57 26.04
CA GLY A 27 -5.87 1.35 25.12
C GLY A 27 -5.50 0.61 23.84
N ASP A 28 -4.22 0.36 23.61
CA ASP A 28 -3.75 -0.22 22.36
C ASP A 28 -4.12 -1.71 22.24
N ARG A 29 -4.57 -2.11 21.07
CA ARG A 29 -4.95 -3.49 20.73
C ARG A 29 -4.00 -4.14 19.73
N SER A 30 -2.93 -3.46 19.29
CA SER A 30 -2.05 -3.97 18.23
C SER A 30 -1.40 -5.33 18.55
N TRP A 31 -1.18 -5.66 19.81
CA TRP A 31 -0.69 -6.97 20.24
C TRP A 31 -1.65 -8.14 19.92
N GLN A 32 -2.93 -7.85 19.60
CA GLN A 32 -3.93 -8.81 19.12
C GLN A 32 -3.87 -9.04 17.60
N TYR A 33 -2.91 -8.47 16.90
CA TYR A 33 -2.76 -8.58 15.43
C TYR A 33 -2.88 -10.02 14.89
N LYS A 34 -2.65 -11.03 15.69
CA LYS A 34 -2.74 -12.46 15.34
C LYS A 34 -4.15 -13.05 15.55
N ASP A 35 -5.08 -12.30 16.15
CA ASP A 35 -6.42 -12.74 16.48
C ASP A 35 -7.39 -12.28 15.37
N ILE A 36 -8.27 -13.16 14.92
CA ILE A 36 -9.17 -12.86 13.78
C ILE A 36 -10.17 -11.76 14.12
N GLU A 37 -10.61 -11.70 15.37
CA GLU A 37 -11.55 -10.71 15.87
C GLU A 37 -10.99 -9.29 15.79
N TYR A 38 -9.70 -9.13 15.99
CA TYR A 38 -9.02 -7.82 15.82
C TYR A 38 -9.26 -7.24 14.41
N TRP A 39 -9.07 -8.06 13.38
CA TRP A 39 -9.24 -7.64 11.98
C TRP A 39 -10.70 -7.46 11.58
N GLN A 40 -11.59 -8.27 12.16
CA GLN A 40 -13.03 -8.14 11.93
C GLN A 40 -13.59 -6.89 12.59
N ASP A 41 -13.17 -6.55 13.81
CA ASP A 41 -13.55 -5.32 14.50
C ASP A 41 -13.03 -4.09 13.73
N LEU A 42 -11.76 -4.11 13.33
CA LEU A 42 -11.19 -3.07 12.49
C LEU A 42 -12.01 -2.86 11.21
N ALA A 43 -12.35 -3.95 10.51
CA ALA A 43 -13.14 -3.86 9.28
C ALA A 43 -14.50 -3.17 9.51
N ARG A 44 -15.19 -3.48 10.62
CA ARG A 44 -16.46 -2.84 10.97
C ARG A 44 -16.30 -1.35 11.27
N ILE A 45 -15.25 -0.97 12.02
CA ILE A 45 -14.94 0.43 12.34
C ILE A 45 -14.69 1.21 11.05
N LEU A 46 -13.85 0.69 10.16
CA LEU A 46 -13.50 1.34 8.90
C LEU A 46 -14.70 1.45 7.95
N GLU A 47 -15.53 0.42 7.88
CA GLU A 47 -16.74 0.46 7.06
C GLU A 47 -17.77 1.45 7.60
N ALA A 48 -17.97 1.52 8.93
CA ALA A 48 -18.82 2.51 9.57
C ALA A 48 -18.30 3.96 9.33
N GLY A 49 -16.97 4.13 9.23
CA GLY A 49 -16.32 5.39 8.87
C GLY A 49 -16.26 5.66 7.36
N PHE A 50 -16.90 4.87 6.51
CA PHE A 50 -16.92 5.05 5.05
C PHE A 50 -15.52 5.09 4.40
N PHE A 51 -14.54 4.37 4.92
CA PHE A 51 -13.20 4.27 4.30
C PHE A 51 -13.28 3.59 2.94
N ASP A 52 -12.39 3.96 2.00
CA ASP A 52 -12.26 3.27 0.72
C ASP A 52 -11.76 1.83 0.91
N GLY A 53 -10.84 1.64 1.86
CA GLY A 53 -10.28 0.33 2.14
C GLY A 53 -9.32 0.32 3.34
N VAL A 54 -8.81 -0.86 3.64
CA VAL A 54 -7.64 -1.07 4.47
C VAL A 54 -6.48 -1.52 3.59
N PHE A 55 -5.35 -0.86 3.72
CA PHE A 55 -4.10 -1.22 3.07
C PHE A 55 -3.17 -1.87 4.09
N ILE A 56 -2.83 -3.14 3.86
CA ILE A 56 -2.01 -3.93 4.78
C ILE A 56 -0.61 -4.04 4.18
N ALA A 57 0.33 -3.30 4.77
CA ALA A 57 1.74 -3.36 4.41
C ALA A 57 2.35 -4.72 4.78
N ASP A 58 3.46 -5.04 4.15
CA ASP A 58 4.27 -6.21 4.46
C ASP A 58 5.74 -5.97 4.14
N VAL A 59 6.60 -6.56 4.96
CA VAL A 59 8.04 -6.67 4.71
C VAL A 59 8.49 -8.10 5.00
N ILE A 60 9.09 -8.73 4.02
CA ILE A 60 9.74 -10.03 4.21
C ILE A 60 11.18 -9.75 4.62
N GLY A 61 11.43 -9.74 5.94
CA GLY A 61 12.71 -9.41 6.54
C GLY A 61 12.55 -8.71 7.89
N TYR A 62 13.64 -8.34 8.49
CA TYR A 62 13.69 -7.64 9.77
C TYR A 62 14.72 -6.52 9.75
N TYR A 63 14.51 -5.51 10.60
CA TYR A 63 15.43 -4.39 10.76
C TYR A 63 16.63 -4.78 11.60
N ASP A 64 17.84 -4.73 11.03
CA ASP A 64 19.10 -5.12 11.64
C ASP A 64 20.21 -4.07 11.49
N VAL A 65 19.87 -2.87 11.00
CA VAL A 65 20.84 -1.79 10.81
C VAL A 65 21.17 -1.09 12.12
N TYR A 66 20.19 -0.79 12.96
CA TYR A 66 20.38 -0.10 14.23
C TYR A 66 21.20 -0.97 15.21
N GLY A 67 22.41 -0.50 15.54
CA GLY A 67 23.37 -1.26 16.35
C GLY A 67 23.92 -2.52 15.68
N GLY A 68 23.80 -2.65 14.34
CA GLY A 68 24.27 -3.77 13.56
C GLY A 68 23.59 -5.12 13.88
N GLN A 69 22.38 -5.09 14.46
CA GLN A 69 21.64 -6.28 14.89
C GLN A 69 20.14 -6.01 15.04
N ASN A 70 19.33 -7.07 15.10
CA ASN A 70 17.87 -6.97 15.19
C ASN A 70 17.29 -6.92 16.62
N ARG A 71 18.13 -6.83 17.66
CA ARG A 71 17.66 -6.87 19.06
C ARG A 71 16.69 -5.75 19.40
N ALA A 72 16.97 -4.53 18.94
CA ALA A 72 16.08 -3.40 19.15
C ALA A 72 14.73 -3.62 18.45
N ALA A 73 14.73 -4.08 17.20
CA ALA A 73 13.50 -4.39 16.47
C ALA A 73 12.62 -5.41 17.23
N ILE A 74 13.23 -6.49 17.74
CA ILE A 74 12.51 -7.53 18.51
C ILE A 74 11.97 -6.95 19.84
N ARG A 75 12.79 -6.21 20.59
CA ARG A 75 12.40 -5.65 21.88
C ARG A 75 11.25 -4.66 21.77
N GLU A 76 11.29 -3.81 20.74
CA GLU A 76 10.30 -2.74 20.51
C GLU A 76 9.08 -3.21 19.72
N GLY A 77 9.08 -4.46 19.23
CA GLY A 77 8.01 -4.94 18.35
C GLY A 77 7.98 -4.23 17.00
N ALA A 78 9.12 -3.69 16.54
CA ALA A 78 9.21 -2.84 15.35
C ALA A 78 9.09 -3.66 14.06
N GLN A 79 7.87 -3.87 13.58
CA GLN A 79 7.48 -4.71 12.44
C GLN A 79 8.01 -6.17 12.54
N ILE A 80 8.23 -6.62 13.78
CA ILE A 80 8.54 -8.02 14.10
C ILE A 80 7.99 -8.32 15.52
N PRO A 81 7.22 -9.41 15.71
CA PRO A 81 6.79 -10.39 14.70
C PRO A 81 5.81 -9.81 13.67
N VAL A 82 5.77 -10.40 12.47
CA VAL A 82 4.87 -10.02 11.36
C VAL A 82 4.29 -11.27 10.70
N ASN A 83 3.01 -11.22 10.35
CA ASN A 83 2.28 -12.30 9.70
C ASN A 83 1.91 -11.93 8.24
N ASP A 84 1.63 -12.96 7.42
CA ASP A 84 1.25 -12.82 6.00
C ASP A 84 -0.09 -12.05 5.86
N PRO A 85 -0.10 -10.89 5.16
CA PRO A 85 -1.31 -10.08 4.99
C PRO A 85 -2.37 -10.71 4.08
N LEU A 86 -1.99 -11.59 3.16
CA LEU A 86 -2.94 -12.20 2.22
C LEU A 86 -4.01 -13.03 2.95
N GLN A 87 -3.64 -13.66 4.07
CA GLN A 87 -4.56 -14.47 4.88
C GLN A 87 -5.66 -13.63 5.53
N LEU A 88 -5.46 -12.33 5.69
CA LEU A 88 -6.42 -11.41 6.31
C LEU A 88 -7.53 -10.96 5.35
N ALA A 89 -7.34 -11.08 4.05
CA ALA A 89 -8.30 -10.58 3.07
C ALA A 89 -9.69 -11.21 3.23
N VAL A 90 -9.76 -12.52 3.48
CA VAL A 90 -11.05 -13.22 3.64
C VAL A 90 -11.74 -12.89 4.96
N PRO A 91 -11.08 -12.93 6.13
CA PRO A 91 -11.69 -12.49 7.39
C PRO A 91 -12.25 -11.07 7.37
N ILE A 92 -11.50 -10.12 6.79
CA ILE A 92 -11.94 -8.73 6.62
C ILE A 92 -13.16 -8.66 5.68
N ALA A 93 -13.13 -9.41 4.58
CA ALA A 93 -14.24 -9.46 3.63
C ALA A 93 -15.52 -10.06 4.21
N LEU A 94 -15.42 -10.98 5.17
CA LEU A 94 -16.57 -11.55 5.88
C LEU A 94 -17.18 -10.58 6.90
N ALA A 95 -16.38 -9.66 7.45
CA ALA A 95 -16.83 -8.69 8.45
C ALA A 95 -17.31 -7.35 7.83
N SER A 96 -17.17 -7.18 6.52
CA SER A 96 -17.53 -5.96 5.78
C SER A 96 -18.23 -6.29 4.46
N GLU A 97 -19.03 -5.37 3.95
CA GLU A 97 -19.71 -5.52 2.65
C GLU A 97 -19.05 -4.69 1.55
N HIS A 98 -18.50 -3.53 1.91
CA HIS A 98 -18.03 -2.54 0.95
C HIS A 98 -16.52 -2.27 0.98
N LEU A 99 -15.87 -2.53 2.12
CA LEU A 99 -14.48 -2.16 2.35
C LEU A 99 -13.54 -2.83 1.33
N GLY A 100 -12.66 -2.04 0.71
CA GLY A 100 -11.55 -2.53 -0.11
C GLY A 100 -10.43 -3.11 0.76
N ILE A 101 -9.68 -4.07 0.22
CA ILE A 101 -8.65 -4.79 0.97
C ILE A 101 -7.38 -4.81 0.14
N GLY A 102 -6.48 -3.85 0.39
CA GLY A 102 -5.17 -3.79 -0.25
C GLY A 102 -4.18 -4.69 0.49
N ILE A 103 -3.66 -5.70 -0.18
CA ILE A 103 -2.63 -6.58 0.38
C ILE A 103 -1.28 -6.31 -0.29
N THR A 104 -0.21 -6.36 0.47
CA THR A 104 1.15 -6.23 -0.05
C THR A 104 1.72 -7.59 -0.41
N ALA A 105 2.31 -7.70 -1.60
CA ALA A 105 3.08 -8.87 -2.01
C ALA A 105 4.25 -8.47 -2.89
N SER A 106 5.41 -9.10 -2.62
CA SER A 106 6.66 -8.80 -3.30
C SER A 106 6.80 -9.54 -4.62
N THR A 107 7.28 -8.84 -5.65
CA THR A 107 7.69 -9.43 -6.93
C THR A 107 9.05 -10.12 -6.87
N SER A 108 9.76 -10.01 -5.74
CA SER A 108 11.13 -10.53 -5.62
C SER A 108 11.23 -11.96 -5.11
N PHE A 109 10.25 -12.43 -4.32
CA PHE A 109 10.41 -13.67 -3.53
C PHE A 109 9.38 -14.75 -3.84
N GLU A 110 8.33 -14.46 -4.60
CA GLU A 110 7.33 -15.43 -5.03
C GLU A 110 7.26 -15.51 -6.56
N HIS A 111 7.04 -16.71 -7.10
CA HIS A 111 6.91 -16.90 -8.54
C HIS A 111 5.55 -16.36 -9.05
N PRO A 112 5.49 -15.61 -10.17
CA PRO A 112 4.26 -14.96 -10.64
C PRO A 112 3.11 -15.94 -10.93
N TYR A 113 3.41 -17.16 -11.36
CA TYR A 113 2.39 -18.17 -11.62
C TYR A 113 1.63 -18.62 -10.37
N THR A 114 2.35 -18.88 -9.28
CA THR A 114 1.74 -19.26 -7.99
C THR A 114 1.00 -18.11 -7.37
N PHE A 115 1.57 -16.92 -7.44
CA PHE A 115 0.94 -15.70 -6.94
C PHE A 115 -0.34 -15.35 -7.69
N ALA A 116 -0.37 -15.43 -9.04
CA ALA A 116 -1.58 -15.20 -9.83
C ALA A 116 -2.76 -16.05 -9.36
N ARG A 117 -2.52 -17.35 -9.06
CA ARG A 117 -3.54 -18.26 -8.55
C ARG A 117 -4.05 -17.83 -7.16
N ARG A 118 -3.16 -17.46 -6.25
CA ARG A 118 -3.52 -17.00 -4.90
C ARG A 118 -4.33 -15.70 -4.97
N LEU A 119 -3.87 -14.74 -5.76
CA LEU A 119 -4.50 -13.44 -5.94
C LEU A 119 -5.91 -13.58 -6.56
N SER A 120 -6.05 -14.39 -7.61
CA SER A 120 -7.35 -14.68 -8.26
C SER A 120 -8.33 -15.36 -7.29
N THR A 121 -7.85 -16.33 -6.50
CA THR A 121 -8.66 -16.99 -5.48
C THR A 121 -9.17 -15.97 -4.45
N THR A 122 -8.30 -15.07 -3.99
CA THR A 122 -8.66 -14.02 -3.05
C THR A 122 -9.69 -13.05 -3.66
N ASP A 123 -9.53 -12.68 -4.93
CA ASP A 123 -10.48 -11.81 -5.63
C ASP A 123 -11.88 -12.44 -5.75
N HIS A 124 -11.95 -13.76 -6.02
CA HIS A 124 -13.22 -14.49 -5.99
C HIS A 124 -13.86 -14.44 -4.59
N LEU A 125 -13.12 -14.81 -3.55
CA LEU A 125 -13.63 -14.91 -2.18
C LEU A 125 -14.04 -13.56 -1.59
N THR A 126 -13.37 -12.49 -2.01
CA THR A 126 -13.69 -11.11 -1.60
C THR A 126 -14.69 -10.41 -2.52
N LYS A 127 -15.21 -11.11 -3.53
CA LYS A 127 -16.18 -10.57 -4.53
C LYS A 127 -15.64 -9.31 -5.21
N GLY A 128 -14.37 -9.32 -5.62
CA GLY A 128 -13.75 -8.20 -6.34
C GLY A 128 -13.36 -7.03 -5.45
N ARG A 129 -13.08 -7.25 -4.16
CA ARG A 129 -12.69 -6.17 -3.23
C ARG A 129 -11.22 -6.17 -2.86
N VAL A 130 -10.42 -7.12 -3.34
CA VAL A 130 -8.98 -7.13 -3.10
C VAL A 130 -8.25 -6.21 -4.09
N GLY A 131 -7.18 -5.57 -3.60
CA GLY A 131 -6.17 -4.87 -4.39
C GLY A 131 -4.77 -5.38 -4.03
N TRP A 132 -3.82 -5.22 -4.93
CA TRP A 132 -2.44 -5.68 -4.75
C TRP A 132 -1.48 -4.49 -4.72
N ASN A 133 -0.81 -4.30 -3.57
CA ASN A 133 0.31 -3.39 -3.45
C ASN A 133 1.59 -4.10 -3.90
N ILE A 134 2.17 -3.60 -4.97
CA ILE A 134 3.33 -4.16 -5.63
C ILE A 134 4.59 -3.58 -4.99
N VAL A 135 5.42 -4.44 -4.39
CA VAL A 135 6.70 -4.03 -3.82
C VAL A 135 7.86 -4.86 -4.40
N THR A 136 9.03 -4.24 -4.47
CA THR A 136 10.27 -4.88 -4.93
C THR A 136 11.19 -5.26 -3.78
N SER A 137 10.70 -5.12 -2.53
CA SER A 137 11.44 -5.34 -1.28
C SER A 137 12.66 -4.42 -1.11
N TYR A 138 13.12 -4.24 0.13
CA TYR A 138 14.27 -3.37 0.44
C TYR A 138 15.13 -3.87 1.60
N LEU A 139 14.68 -4.89 2.36
CA LEU A 139 15.44 -5.45 3.47
C LEU A 139 16.36 -6.56 2.99
N GLU A 140 17.65 -6.38 3.25
CA GLU A 140 18.71 -7.35 2.93
C GLU A 140 18.48 -8.71 3.60
N SER A 141 17.98 -8.69 4.86
CA SER A 141 17.62 -9.87 5.63
C SER A 141 16.58 -10.75 4.92
N GLY A 142 15.61 -10.13 4.22
CA GLY A 142 14.60 -10.85 3.45
C GLY A 142 15.20 -11.66 2.31
N ALA A 143 16.08 -11.04 1.51
CA ALA A 143 16.76 -11.73 0.41
C ALA A 143 17.60 -12.92 0.91
N LYS A 144 18.37 -12.71 1.99
CA LYS A 144 19.18 -13.78 2.59
C LYS A 144 18.34 -14.94 3.11
N ASN A 145 17.18 -14.66 3.72
CA ASN A 145 16.29 -15.69 4.27
C ASN A 145 15.63 -16.57 3.21
N VAL A 146 15.53 -16.09 1.97
CA VAL A 146 15.05 -16.92 0.83
C VAL A 146 16.19 -17.55 0.03
N GLY A 147 17.44 -17.49 0.54
CA GLY A 147 18.59 -18.14 -0.06
C GLY A 147 19.33 -17.32 -1.13
N GLU A 148 18.97 -16.05 -1.31
CA GLU A 148 19.70 -15.13 -2.19
C GLU A 148 20.99 -14.63 -1.51
N ALA A 149 22.03 -14.33 -2.30
CA ALA A 149 23.28 -13.78 -1.77
C ALA A 149 23.12 -12.38 -1.14
N GLY A 150 22.06 -11.67 -1.53
CA GLY A 150 21.67 -10.35 -1.08
C GLY A 150 20.62 -9.74 -1.97
N LEU A 151 20.20 -8.53 -1.66
CA LEU A 151 19.24 -7.81 -2.51
C LEU A 151 19.86 -7.50 -3.87
N ARG A 152 19.11 -7.74 -4.94
CA ARG A 152 19.45 -7.26 -6.27
C ARG A 152 19.56 -5.73 -6.26
N ARG A 153 20.38 -5.17 -7.16
CA ARG A 153 20.46 -3.72 -7.32
C ARG A 153 19.07 -3.13 -7.57
N HIS A 154 18.85 -1.92 -7.07
CA HIS A 154 17.54 -1.26 -7.11
C HIS A 154 16.91 -1.23 -8.52
N ALA A 155 17.68 -0.88 -9.55
CA ALA A 155 17.20 -0.88 -10.94
C ALA A 155 16.81 -2.27 -11.43
N ASP A 156 17.65 -3.30 -11.16
CA ASP A 156 17.39 -4.68 -11.59
C ASP A 156 16.11 -5.25 -10.95
N ARG A 157 15.72 -4.79 -9.74
CA ARG A 157 14.47 -5.18 -9.09
C ARG A 157 13.24 -4.69 -9.85
N TYR A 158 13.30 -3.50 -10.45
CA TYR A 158 12.20 -3.00 -11.29
C TYR A 158 12.13 -3.72 -12.64
N ASP A 159 13.27 -4.12 -13.23
CA ASP A 159 13.26 -4.97 -14.43
C ASP A 159 12.53 -6.29 -14.17
N VAL A 160 12.83 -6.95 -13.04
CA VAL A 160 12.10 -8.15 -12.60
C VAL A 160 10.61 -7.86 -12.41
N ALA A 161 10.26 -6.75 -11.76
CA ALA A 161 8.87 -6.39 -11.49
C ALA A 161 8.08 -6.12 -12.77
N HIS A 162 8.69 -5.49 -13.78
CA HIS A 162 8.05 -5.30 -15.09
C HIS A 162 7.73 -6.63 -15.78
N GLU A 163 8.67 -7.56 -15.82
CA GLU A 163 8.42 -8.89 -16.41
C GLU A 163 7.43 -9.71 -15.57
N TYR A 164 7.51 -9.58 -14.23
CA TYR A 164 6.53 -10.21 -13.33
C TYR A 164 5.11 -9.76 -13.65
N LEU A 165 4.88 -8.46 -13.82
CA LEU A 165 3.56 -7.92 -14.20
C LEU A 165 3.13 -8.35 -15.60
N GLU A 166 4.05 -8.46 -16.54
CA GLU A 166 3.73 -8.99 -17.85
C GLU A 166 3.16 -10.42 -17.76
N VAL A 167 3.79 -11.28 -16.94
CA VAL A 167 3.28 -12.64 -16.68
C VAL A 167 1.91 -12.59 -16.02
N ILE A 168 1.72 -11.76 -15.01
CA ILE A 168 0.44 -11.58 -14.32
C ILE A 168 -0.65 -11.14 -15.28
N TYR A 169 -0.40 -10.16 -16.14
CA TYR A 169 -1.38 -9.70 -17.13
C TYR A 169 -1.71 -10.79 -18.16
N LYS A 170 -0.73 -11.51 -18.66
CA LYS A 170 -0.95 -12.64 -19.56
C LYS A 170 -1.83 -13.71 -18.91
N LEU A 171 -1.58 -14.04 -17.64
CA LEU A 171 -2.36 -15.03 -16.91
C LEU A 171 -3.79 -14.55 -16.62
N LEU A 172 -3.95 -13.37 -16.03
CA LEU A 172 -5.24 -12.91 -15.52
C LEU A 172 -6.15 -12.27 -16.57
N GLU A 173 -5.58 -11.53 -17.53
CA GLU A 173 -6.36 -10.89 -18.59
C GLU A 173 -6.44 -11.73 -19.86
N GLY A 174 -5.37 -12.47 -20.19
CA GLY A 174 -5.20 -13.11 -21.50
C GLY A 174 -5.50 -14.60 -21.57
N SER A 175 -5.32 -15.37 -20.49
CA SER A 175 -5.46 -16.82 -20.53
C SER A 175 -6.87 -17.30 -20.83
N TRP A 176 -7.88 -16.62 -20.32
CA TRP A 176 -9.28 -16.99 -20.49
C TRP A 176 -10.04 -15.87 -21.18
N GLU A 177 -10.64 -16.16 -22.34
CA GLU A 177 -11.52 -15.22 -23.02
C GLU A 177 -12.84 -15.02 -22.26
N ASP A 178 -13.56 -13.97 -22.62
CA ASP A 178 -14.90 -13.75 -22.09
C ASP A 178 -15.85 -14.84 -22.61
N GLY A 179 -16.68 -15.35 -21.68
CA GLY A 179 -17.60 -16.43 -22.00
C GLY A 179 -16.91 -17.79 -22.24
N ALA A 180 -15.66 -17.98 -21.83
CA ALA A 180 -15.01 -19.30 -21.84
C ALA A 180 -15.69 -20.29 -20.89
N VAL A 181 -16.17 -19.83 -19.73
CA VAL A 181 -16.89 -20.66 -18.74
C VAL A 181 -18.37 -20.72 -19.11
N LEU A 182 -18.84 -21.89 -19.55
CA LEU A 182 -20.20 -22.12 -20.08
C LEU A 182 -21.14 -22.66 -19.00
N ARG A 183 -20.69 -23.57 -18.16
CA ARG A 183 -21.50 -24.33 -17.17
C ARG A 183 -22.76 -24.95 -17.78
N ASP A 184 -22.64 -25.44 -19.04
CA ASP A 184 -23.72 -26.09 -19.80
C ASP A 184 -23.95 -27.49 -19.25
N ARG A 185 -24.99 -27.63 -18.44
CA ARG A 185 -25.33 -28.89 -17.77
C ARG A 185 -25.93 -29.93 -18.74
N GLU A 186 -26.62 -29.50 -19.78
CA GLU A 186 -27.26 -30.36 -20.74
C GLU A 186 -26.23 -31.06 -21.63
N ARG A 187 -25.30 -30.29 -22.16
CA ARG A 187 -24.19 -30.79 -22.97
C ARG A 187 -23.02 -31.33 -22.16
N ARG A 188 -23.03 -31.13 -20.83
CA ARG A 188 -21.95 -31.47 -19.90
C ARG A 188 -20.62 -30.79 -20.26
N ILE A 189 -20.67 -29.53 -20.65
CA ILE A 189 -19.51 -28.71 -21.00
C ILE A 189 -19.36 -27.65 -19.95
N PHE A 190 -18.25 -27.72 -19.18
CA PHE A 190 -17.97 -26.70 -18.17
C PHE A 190 -17.41 -25.41 -18.78
N ALA A 191 -16.44 -25.53 -19.67
CA ALA A 191 -15.80 -24.41 -20.35
C ALA A 191 -15.48 -24.78 -21.81
N ASP A 192 -15.34 -23.77 -22.65
CA ASP A 192 -14.89 -23.90 -24.04
C ASP A 192 -13.35 -23.91 -24.09
N PRO A 193 -12.71 -25.05 -24.40
CA PRO A 193 -11.26 -25.13 -24.46
C PRO A 193 -10.63 -24.27 -25.57
N ALA A 194 -11.38 -23.89 -26.60
CA ALA A 194 -10.90 -23.00 -27.65
C ALA A 194 -10.68 -21.55 -27.16
N LYS A 195 -11.30 -21.20 -26.03
CA LYS A 195 -11.21 -19.88 -25.38
C LYS A 195 -10.24 -19.83 -24.19
N VAL A 196 -9.42 -20.89 -24.02
CA VAL A 196 -8.40 -20.96 -22.96
C VAL A 196 -7.02 -21.10 -23.58
N HIS A 197 -6.15 -20.14 -23.34
CA HIS A 197 -4.88 -19.98 -24.02
C HIS A 197 -3.68 -20.13 -23.10
N GLU A 198 -2.70 -20.93 -23.52
CA GLU A 198 -1.36 -20.96 -22.95
C GLU A 198 -0.69 -19.60 -23.18
N ILE A 199 -0.10 -19.00 -22.14
CA ILE A 199 0.53 -17.68 -22.28
C ILE A 199 1.90 -17.71 -22.97
N ARG A 200 2.56 -18.88 -23.00
CA ARG A 200 3.85 -19.12 -23.67
C ARG A 200 4.89 -18.06 -23.36
N HIS A 201 4.91 -17.59 -22.11
CA HIS A 201 5.88 -16.57 -21.71
C HIS A 201 7.27 -17.18 -21.58
N LYS A 202 8.23 -16.56 -22.25
CA LYS A 202 9.65 -16.85 -22.10
C LYS A 202 10.38 -15.49 -22.08
N GLY A 203 10.80 -15.09 -20.90
CA GLY A 203 11.48 -13.82 -20.65
C GLY A 203 12.88 -13.99 -20.10
N ARG A 204 13.42 -12.92 -19.59
CA ARG A 204 14.76 -12.91 -18.97
C ARG A 204 14.76 -13.54 -17.57
N PHE A 205 13.67 -13.38 -16.83
CA PHE A 205 13.57 -13.76 -15.42
C PHE A 205 12.58 -14.90 -15.20
N PHE A 206 11.57 -15.05 -16.05
CA PHE A 206 10.52 -16.03 -15.88
C PHE A 206 10.25 -16.82 -17.17
N GLU A 207 9.92 -18.10 -17.00
CA GLU A 207 9.41 -18.95 -18.07
C GLU A 207 8.10 -19.60 -17.60
N VAL A 208 6.98 -19.24 -18.24
CA VAL A 208 5.64 -19.72 -17.89
C VAL A 208 4.91 -20.12 -19.17
N PRO A 209 4.99 -21.41 -19.57
CA PRO A 209 4.40 -21.87 -20.81
C PRO A 209 2.86 -22.00 -20.77
N GLY A 210 2.29 -22.34 -19.61
CA GLY A 210 0.91 -22.75 -19.44
C GLY A 210 -0.10 -21.60 -19.37
N TYR A 211 -1.30 -21.91 -18.90
CA TYR A 211 -2.41 -20.98 -18.73
C TYR A 211 -2.77 -20.81 -17.25
N HIS A 212 -3.56 -19.78 -16.92
CA HIS A 212 -4.06 -19.56 -15.56
C HIS A 212 -5.02 -20.67 -15.14
N LEU A 213 -4.83 -21.22 -13.91
CA LEU A 213 -5.62 -22.38 -13.44
C LEU A 213 -7.00 -21.99 -12.92
N SER A 214 -7.19 -20.77 -12.44
CA SER A 214 -8.48 -20.30 -11.96
C SER A 214 -9.32 -19.76 -13.11
N GLU A 215 -10.64 -19.94 -13.05
CA GLU A 215 -11.53 -19.20 -13.93
C GLU A 215 -11.42 -17.69 -13.65
N PRO A 216 -11.82 -16.81 -14.59
CA PRO A 216 -11.71 -15.37 -14.40
C PRO A 216 -12.39 -14.87 -13.15
N SER A 217 -11.65 -14.17 -12.30
CA SER A 217 -12.19 -13.52 -11.11
C SER A 217 -12.91 -12.21 -11.46
N PRO A 218 -13.70 -11.61 -10.54
CA PRO A 218 -14.48 -10.41 -10.82
C PRO A 218 -13.68 -9.25 -11.42
N GLN A 219 -12.49 -8.96 -10.93
CA GLN A 219 -11.62 -7.90 -11.44
C GLN A 219 -10.63 -8.39 -12.50
N ARG A 220 -10.47 -9.70 -12.69
CA ARG A 220 -9.35 -10.34 -13.38
C ARG A 220 -8.03 -9.94 -12.74
N THR A 221 -7.46 -8.83 -13.14
CA THR A 221 -6.35 -8.19 -12.41
C THR A 221 -6.95 -7.30 -11.31
N PRO A 222 -6.74 -7.59 -10.02
CA PRO A 222 -7.14 -6.70 -8.92
C PRO A 222 -6.58 -5.29 -9.06
N VAL A 223 -7.18 -4.32 -8.34
CA VAL A 223 -6.65 -2.93 -8.31
C VAL A 223 -5.18 -2.94 -7.93
N LEU A 224 -4.37 -2.23 -8.69
CA LEU A 224 -2.93 -2.17 -8.52
C LEU A 224 -2.52 -0.95 -7.71
N TYR A 225 -1.94 -1.20 -6.53
CA TYR A 225 -1.33 -0.20 -5.67
C TYR A 225 0.19 -0.24 -5.81
N GLN A 226 0.84 0.89 -5.58
CA GLN A 226 2.29 0.97 -5.53
C GLN A 226 2.73 2.10 -4.60
N ALA A 227 3.82 1.89 -3.87
CA ALA A 227 4.46 2.89 -3.03
C ALA A 227 5.94 2.99 -3.42
N GLY A 228 6.34 4.03 -4.15
CA GLY A 228 7.73 4.21 -4.55
C GLY A 228 8.04 5.67 -4.88
N ALA A 229 9.02 6.23 -4.16
CA ALA A 229 9.43 7.62 -4.32
C ALA A 229 10.68 7.80 -5.21
N SER A 230 11.39 6.72 -5.56
CA SER A 230 12.56 6.78 -6.44
C SER A 230 12.14 7.04 -7.90
N ALA A 231 13.06 7.51 -8.74
CA ALA A 231 12.79 7.73 -10.16
C ALA A 231 12.27 6.45 -10.86
N ALA A 232 12.86 5.28 -10.58
CA ALA A 232 12.40 4.00 -11.10
C ALA A 232 11.02 3.61 -10.53
N GLY A 233 10.79 3.88 -9.24
CA GLY A 233 9.49 3.67 -8.60
C GLY A 233 8.39 4.55 -9.16
N LEU A 234 8.70 5.82 -9.42
CA LEU A 234 7.78 6.77 -10.05
C LEU A 234 7.40 6.33 -11.46
N ASP A 235 8.37 5.91 -12.28
CA ASP A 235 8.12 5.42 -13.64
C ASP A 235 7.27 4.14 -13.63
N PHE A 236 7.59 3.21 -12.74
CA PHE A 236 6.82 1.98 -12.53
C PHE A 236 5.37 2.27 -12.12
N ALA A 237 5.18 3.20 -11.15
CA ALA A 237 3.85 3.65 -10.73
C ALA A 237 3.08 4.27 -11.88
N ALA A 238 3.68 5.22 -12.60
CA ALA A 238 3.09 5.89 -13.75
C ALA A 238 2.61 4.92 -14.83
N ARG A 239 3.35 3.83 -15.04
CA ARG A 239 3.03 2.81 -16.04
C ARG A 239 1.99 1.80 -15.56
N HIS A 240 1.99 1.39 -14.29
CA HIS A 240 1.25 0.22 -13.83
C HIS A 240 0.25 0.50 -12.72
N ALA A 241 0.50 1.48 -11.83
CA ALA A 241 -0.36 1.68 -10.66
C ALA A 241 -1.68 2.37 -11.02
N GLU A 242 -2.75 1.98 -10.32
CA GLU A 242 -4.04 2.68 -10.31
C GLU A 242 -4.16 3.55 -9.05
N CYS A 243 -3.53 3.15 -7.94
CA CYS A 243 -3.41 3.96 -6.74
C CYS A 243 -1.94 4.04 -6.33
N VAL A 244 -1.50 5.23 -5.92
CA VAL A 244 -0.12 5.48 -5.51
C VAL A 244 -0.09 6.00 -4.08
N PHE A 245 0.68 5.31 -3.23
CA PHE A 245 0.90 5.73 -1.86
C PHE A 245 2.23 6.49 -1.75
N VAL A 246 2.18 7.63 -1.08
CA VAL A 246 3.33 8.53 -0.88
C VAL A 246 3.50 8.81 0.61
N ALA A 247 4.73 8.88 1.07
CA ALA A 247 5.07 9.38 2.41
C ALA A 247 5.74 10.75 2.26
N ALA A 248 4.95 11.79 2.08
CA ALA A 248 5.43 13.15 1.96
C ALA A 248 5.13 13.95 3.23
N PRO A 249 6.15 14.43 3.94
CA PRO A 249 5.98 15.09 5.25
C PRO A 249 5.46 16.53 5.14
N THR A 250 5.58 17.16 3.98
CA THR A 250 5.17 18.54 3.75
C THR A 250 4.42 18.70 2.43
N LYS A 251 3.54 19.69 2.36
CA LYS A 251 2.75 20.02 1.16
C LYS A 251 3.64 20.28 -0.08
N PRO A 252 4.76 21.04 0.00
CA PRO A 252 5.63 21.23 -1.15
C PRO A 252 6.24 19.92 -1.69
N VAL A 253 6.63 18.99 -0.81
CA VAL A 253 7.17 17.68 -1.22
C VAL A 253 6.09 16.88 -1.93
N LEU A 254 4.87 16.81 -1.37
CA LEU A 254 3.76 16.09 -1.99
C LEU A 254 3.36 16.67 -3.33
N ARG A 255 3.28 18.01 -3.45
CA ARG A 255 2.96 18.70 -4.71
C ARG A 255 3.94 18.30 -5.80
N ARG A 256 5.25 18.41 -5.54
CA ARG A 256 6.28 18.02 -6.52
C ARG A 256 6.14 16.56 -6.95
N TYR A 257 5.82 15.68 -6.01
CA TYR A 257 5.61 14.26 -6.32
C TYR A 257 4.40 14.05 -7.24
N VAL A 258 3.26 14.67 -6.92
CA VAL A 258 2.02 14.56 -7.73
C VAL A 258 2.26 15.08 -9.14
N GLU A 259 2.89 16.26 -9.28
CA GLU A 259 3.23 16.86 -10.57
C GLU A 259 4.18 15.96 -11.40
N ALA A 260 5.20 15.37 -10.75
CA ALA A 260 6.14 14.47 -11.43
C ALA A 260 5.45 13.15 -11.86
N LEU A 261 4.55 12.61 -11.04
CA LEU A 261 3.79 11.41 -11.36
C LEU A 261 2.82 11.67 -12.53
N ASP A 262 2.10 12.80 -12.51
CA ASP A 262 1.18 13.18 -13.58
C ASP A 262 1.92 13.35 -14.92
N ALA A 263 3.08 14.02 -14.91
CA ALA A 263 3.92 14.20 -16.09
C ALA A 263 4.40 12.84 -16.64
N ARG A 264 4.91 11.96 -15.76
CA ARG A 264 5.38 10.64 -16.18
C ARG A 264 4.23 9.74 -16.66
N SER A 265 3.06 9.81 -16.04
CA SER A 265 1.87 9.07 -16.48
C SER A 265 1.40 9.52 -17.86
N ALA A 266 1.51 10.81 -18.17
CA ALA A 266 1.19 11.34 -19.52
C ALA A 266 2.13 10.77 -20.59
N GLU A 267 3.42 10.57 -20.29
CA GLU A 267 4.37 9.91 -21.20
C GLU A 267 3.96 8.47 -21.54
N HIS A 268 3.32 7.78 -20.61
CA HIS A 268 2.75 6.44 -20.80
C HIS A 268 1.31 6.46 -21.36
N GLY A 269 0.78 7.62 -21.76
CA GLY A 269 -0.59 7.78 -22.26
C GLY A 269 -1.66 7.64 -21.17
N ARG A 270 -1.29 7.71 -19.90
CA ARG A 270 -2.18 7.51 -18.73
C ARG A 270 -2.36 8.80 -17.91
N ALA A 271 -2.46 9.94 -18.57
CA ALA A 271 -2.62 11.23 -17.90
C ALA A 271 -3.74 11.19 -16.85
N ARG A 272 -3.39 11.43 -15.57
CA ARG A 272 -4.30 11.47 -14.42
C ARG A 272 -5.20 10.22 -14.26
N ASP A 273 -4.72 9.04 -14.69
CA ASP A 273 -5.45 7.76 -14.62
C ASP A 273 -5.15 6.98 -13.30
N HIS A 274 -4.84 7.71 -12.22
CA HIS A 274 -4.49 7.16 -10.92
C HIS A 274 -5.02 8.04 -9.78
N LEU A 275 -5.09 7.45 -8.57
CA LEU A 275 -5.36 8.13 -7.32
C LEU A 275 -4.09 8.19 -6.47
N VAL A 276 -3.82 9.34 -5.85
CA VAL A 276 -2.67 9.52 -4.95
C VAL A 276 -3.16 9.66 -3.51
N TYR A 277 -2.56 8.88 -2.61
CA TYR A 277 -2.83 8.91 -1.17
C TYR A 277 -1.55 9.25 -0.41
N ASN A 278 -1.59 10.28 0.43
CA ASN A 278 -0.44 10.61 1.30
C ASN A 278 -0.54 9.87 2.64
N LEU A 279 0.56 9.28 3.09
CA LEU A 279 0.69 8.78 4.45
C LEU A 279 0.45 9.93 5.42
N THR A 280 -0.49 9.76 6.36
CA THR A 280 -0.84 10.79 7.34
C THR A 280 -1.33 10.11 8.61
N THR A 281 -0.94 10.62 9.76
CA THR A 281 -1.51 10.21 11.05
C THR A 281 -2.42 11.31 11.55
N VAL A 282 -3.65 10.95 11.90
CA VAL A 282 -4.64 11.87 12.45
C VAL A 282 -4.92 11.52 13.90
N ILE A 283 -4.69 12.48 14.80
CA ILE A 283 -5.04 12.38 16.21
C ILE A 283 -6.15 13.38 16.48
N VAL A 284 -7.39 12.90 16.34
CA VAL A 284 -8.60 13.72 16.52
C VAL A 284 -9.31 13.38 17.83
N ASP A 285 -9.91 14.39 18.45
CA ASP A 285 -10.78 14.27 19.60
C ASP A 285 -11.86 15.38 19.52
N GLU A 286 -12.80 15.43 20.44
CA GLU A 286 -13.92 16.39 20.44
C GLU A 286 -13.50 17.87 20.28
N THR A 287 -12.32 18.22 20.84
CA THR A 287 -11.76 19.58 20.78
C THR A 287 -10.24 19.54 20.56
N ASP A 288 -9.68 20.64 20.07
CA ASP A 288 -8.22 20.80 19.93
C ASP A 288 -7.48 20.52 21.23
N ALA A 289 -7.98 21.02 22.36
CA ALA A 289 -7.35 20.84 23.67
C ALA A 289 -7.31 19.35 24.08
N LYS A 290 -8.41 18.59 23.84
CA LYS A 290 -8.45 17.15 24.12
C LYS A 290 -7.52 16.38 23.18
N ALA A 291 -7.52 16.69 21.89
CA ALA A 291 -6.62 16.07 20.91
C ALA A 291 -5.14 16.31 21.25
N GLN A 292 -4.78 17.53 21.64
CA GLN A 292 -3.42 17.85 22.07
C GLN A 292 -3.02 17.12 23.38
N ALA A 293 -3.96 16.95 24.31
CA ALA A 293 -3.74 16.17 25.53
C ALA A 293 -3.57 14.67 25.21
N LYS A 294 -4.36 14.14 24.26
CA LYS A 294 -4.25 12.78 23.74
C LYS A 294 -2.88 12.54 23.09
N TYR A 295 -2.44 13.44 22.22
CA TYR A 295 -1.14 13.37 21.55
C TYR A 295 0.02 13.34 22.56
N ARG A 296 -0.02 14.19 23.58
CA ARG A 296 1.01 14.19 24.64
C ARG A 296 1.09 12.84 25.35
N ARG A 297 -0.05 12.23 25.71
CA ARG A 297 -0.07 10.88 26.29
C ARG A 297 0.53 9.82 25.38
N TYR A 298 0.32 9.94 24.07
CA TYR A 298 0.92 9.01 23.09
C TYR A 298 2.44 9.19 23.02
N LEU A 299 2.94 10.42 23.06
CA LEU A 299 4.38 10.71 23.10
C LEU A 299 5.09 10.08 24.30
N ASP A 300 4.41 9.97 25.45
CA ASP A 300 4.96 9.34 26.66
C ASP A 300 5.21 7.82 26.45
N HIS A 301 4.59 7.20 25.46
CA HIS A 301 4.74 5.79 25.11
C HIS A 301 5.57 5.54 23.84
N ALA A 302 5.90 6.59 23.09
CA ALA A 302 6.70 6.45 21.88
C ALA A 302 8.12 5.98 22.20
N SER A 303 8.61 4.97 21.47
CA SER A 303 9.94 4.42 21.70
C SER A 303 11.01 5.14 20.88
N TYR A 304 12.00 5.71 21.57
CA TYR A 304 13.19 6.29 20.96
C TYR A 304 13.99 5.26 20.13
N ASP A 305 14.30 4.10 20.71
CA ASP A 305 15.05 3.04 20.04
C ASP A 305 14.24 2.41 18.89
N GLY A 306 12.92 2.28 19.08
CA GLY A 306 12.02 1.79 18.04
C GLY A 306 11.96 2.73 16.83
N ALA A 307 11.87 4.04 17.08
CA ALA A 307 11.90 5.07 16.03
C ALA A 307 13.22 5.06 15.26
N LEU A 308 14.36 5.02 15.97
CA LEU A 308 15.67 4.94 15.32
C LEU A 308 15.92 3.59 14.62
N THR A 309 15.31 2.51 15.08
CA THR A 309 15.32 1.23 14.37
C THR A 309 14.69 1.36 12.99
N PHE A 310 13.54 2.01 12.88
CA PHE A 310 12.88 2.28 11.60
C PHE A 310 13.70 3.21 10.72
N VAL A 311 14.13 4.35 11.24
CA VAL A 311 14.90 5.33 10.47
C VAL A 311 16.21 4.72 9.98
N SER A 312 16.90 3.90 10.81
CA SER A 312 18.10 3.18 10.40
C SER A 312 17.82 2.19 9.27
N GLY A 313 16.73 1.43 9.37
CA GLY A 313 16.35 0.47 8.33
C GLY A 313 15.95 1.13 7.01
N TRP A 314 15.25 2.26 7.04
CA TRP A 314 14.85 3.00 5.83
C TRP A 314 16.01 3.74 5.17
N SER A 315 16.97 4.25 5.95
CA SER A 315 18.11 5.02 5.44
C SER A 315 19.36 4.19 5.19
N GLY A 316 19.46 2.99 5.79
CA GLY A 316 20.70 2.22 5.81
C GLY A 316 21.80 2.79 6.71
N VAL A 317 21.48 3.78 7.56
CA VAL A 317 22.42 4.43 8.49
C VAL A 317 22.22 3.91 9.90
N ASP A 318 23.28 3.45 10.53
CA ASP A 318 23.25 3.01 11.94
C ASP A 318 23.25 4.22 12.89
N PHE A 319 22.04 4.65 13.29
CA PHE A 319 21.89 5.78 14.22
C PHE A 319 22.29 5.45 15.66
N ALA A 320 22.56 4.20 16.02
CA ALA A 320 23.09 3.85 17.34
C ALA A 320 24.51 4.36 17.59
N GLN A 321 25.22 4.76 16.51
CA GLN A 321 26.59 5.32 16.60
C GLN A 321 26.61 6.81 16.96
N TYR A 322 25.46 7.47 17.03
CA TYR A 322 25.36 8.93 17.24
C TYR A 322 24.71 9.24 18.57
N ALA A 323 25.19 10.31 19.21
CA ALA A 323 24.56 10.83 20.44
C ALA A 323 23.22 11.50 20.12
N PRO A 324 22.24 11.50 21.03
CA PRO A 324 20.95 12.20 20.85
C PRO A 324 21.07 13.67 20.46
N THR A 325 22.15 14.34 20.87
CA THR A 325 22.43 15.76 20.58
C THR A 325 23.18 15.99 19.28
N ASP A 326 23.61 14.92 18.57
CA ASP A 326 24.33 15.07 17.32
C ASP A 326 23.39 15.57 16.22
N LEU A 327 23.93 16.45 15.36
CA LEU A 327 23.17 17.00 14.26
C LEU A 327 23.14 16.05 13.07
N VAL A 328 21.95 15.65 12.64
CA VAL A 328 21.71 14.71 11.52
C VAL A 328 22.40 15.17 10.24
N ARG A 329 22.42 16.48 9.95
CA ARG A 329 23.11 17.05 8.76
C ARG A 329 24.62 16.83 8.71
N LYS A 330 25.27 16.48 9.82
CA LYS A 330 26.70 16.17 9.86
C LYS A 330 27.00 14.72 9.48
N ILE A 331 25.97 13.90 9.32
CA ILE A 331 26.08 12.51 8.90
C ILE A 331 26.17 12.51 7.36
N ASP A 332 27.38 12.36 6.84
CA ASP A 332 27.66 12.48 5.40
C ASP A 332 27.38 11.17 4.67
N THR A 333 26.10 10.89 4.40
CA THR A 333 25.67 9.78 3.52
C THR A 333 24.63 10.26 2.52
N ASN A 334 24.59 9.65 1.33
CA ASN A 334 23.57 9.95 0.33
C ASN A 334 22.15 9.65 0.83
N ALA A 335 21.99 8.63 1.66
CA ALA A 335 20.71 8.27 2.26
C ALA A 335 20.21 9.34 3.25
N VAL A 336 21.09 9.87 4.10
CA VAL A 336 20.75 10.98 5.02
C VAL A 336 20.50 12.26 4.26
N LYS A 337 21.27 12.56 3.22
CA LYS A 337 21.00 13.73 2.34
C LYS A 337 19.60 13.63 1.72
N SER A 338 19.27 12.49 1.15
CA SER A 338 17.93 12.23 0.60
C SER A 338 16.83 12.34 1.68
N LEU A 339 17.06 11.78 2.87
CA LEU A 339 16.15 11.91 4.00
C LEU A 339 15.97 13.38 4.39
N LEU A 340 17.07 14.12 4.54
CA LEU A 340 17.05 15.54 4.93
C LEU A 340 16.43 16.43 3.85
N GLU A 341 16.73 16.21 2.59
CA GLU A 341 16.16 16.96 1.47
C GLU A 341 14.63 16.77 1.38
N HIS A 342 14.14 15.60 1.75
CA HIS A 342 12.70 15.29 1.76
C HIS A 342 11.99 15.76 3.04
N PHE A 343 12.69 15.79 4.19
CA PHE A 343 12.05 15.90 5.50
C PHE A 343 12.40 17.19 6.28
N THR A 344 13.47 17.88 5.91
CA THR A 344 13.89 19.04 6.70
C THR A 344 14.03 20.28 5.83
N ASP A 345 13.06 21.04 5.60
CA ASP A 345 13.09 22.36 4.93
C ASP A 345 14.20 23.30 5.50
N GLY A 346 15.46 22.81 5.53
CA GLY A 346 16.64 23.47 6.08
C GLY A 346 16.77 23.47 7.60
N GLN A 347 15.92 22.74 8.33
CA GLN A 347 15.97 22.68 9.81
C GLN A 347 17.16 21.85 10.31
N ARG A 348 17.69 22.26 11.45
CA ARG A 348 18.83 21.62 12.13
C ARG A 348 18.32 20.58 13.12
N TRP A 349 17.97 19.40 12.65
CA TRP A 349 17.53 18.33 13.52
C TRP A 349 18.69 17.64 14.23
N THR A 350 18.51 17.37 15.50
CA THR A 350 19.30 16.42 16.28
C THR A 350 18.77 15.01 16.06
N VAL A 351 19.55 13.99 16.43
CA VAL A 351 19.10 12.59 16.42
C VAL A 351 17.88 12.39 17.33
N ALA A 352 17.82 13.09 18.46
CA ALA A 352 16.66 13.03 19.36
C ALA A 352 15.39 13.59 18.71
N GLU A 353 15.48 14.74 18.03
CA GLU A 353 14.35 15.34 17.31
C GLU A 353 13.88 14.45 16.15
N LEU A 354 14.81 13.82 15.43
CA LEU A 354 14.48 12.85 14.41
C LEU A 354 13.73 11.63 14.97
N ALA A 355 14.20 11.09 16.11
CA ALA A 355 13.54 9.97 16.79
C ALA A 355 12.13 10.35 17.28
N GLN A 356 11.98 11.53 17.86
CA GLN A 356 10.69 12.05 18.33
C GLN A 356 9.71 12.21 17.15
N TRP A 357 10.18 12.76 16.03
CA TRP A 357 9.37 12.94 14.84
C TRP A 357 8.93 11.59 14.24
N ALA A 358 9.85 10.61 14.12
CA ALA A 358 9.55 9.28 13.58
C ALA A 358 8.83 8.35 14.58
N GLY A 359 8.69 8.76 15.83
CA GLY A 359 8.10 7.96 16.90
C GLY A 359 6.58 7.79 16.81
N ILE A 360 5.88 8.66 16.09
CA ILE A 360 4.44 8.54 15.82
C ILE A 360 4.19 8.85 14.34
N GLY A 361 3.55 7.91 13.63
CA GLY A 361 3.14 8.11 12.24
C GLY A 361 4.25 7.91 11.20
N GLY A 362 5.43 7.49 11.59
CA GLY A 362 6.55 7.21 10.70
C GLY A 362 7.03 8.47 9.96
N LEU A 363 7.07 8.41 8.62
CA LEU A 363 7.56 9.50 7.77
C LEU A 363 6.47 10.48 7.29
N GLY A 364 5.22 10.28 7.69
CA GLY A 364 4.10 11.14 7.30
C GLY A 364 3.87 12.31 8.27
N PRO A 365 3.06 13.31 7.88
CA PRO A 365 2.62 14.36 8.79
C PRO A 365 1.70 13.79 9.86
N VAL A 366 1.79 14.35 11.06
CA VAL A 366 0.88 14.09 12.18
C VAL A 366 -0.01 15.33 12.37
N ILE A 367 -1.31 15.17 12.14
CA ILE A 367 -2.31 16.23 12.27
C ILE A 367 -3.08 16.01 13.56
N VAL A 368 -3.03 17.00 14.47
CA VAL A 368 -3.63 16.91 15.81
C VAL A 368 -4.61 18.04 16.00
N GLY A 369 -5.87 17.73 16.27
CA GLY A 369 -6.88 18.77 16.52
C GLY A 369 -8.29 18.23 16.68
N GLY A 370 -9.23 19.12 16.93
CA GLY A 370 -10.66 18.84 16.85
C GLY A 370 -11.11 18.61 15.40
N PRO A 371 -12.36 18.19 15.19
CA PRO A 371 -12.86 17.82 13.87
C PRO A 371 -12.73 18.94 12.82
N GLU A 372 -13.00 20.19 13.20
CA GLU A 372 -12.92 21.34 12.30
C GLU A 372 -11.48 21.65 11.90
N THR A 373 -10.54 21.69 12.86
CA THR A 373 -9.11 21.92 12.64
C THR A 373 -8.50 20.86 11.74
N VAL A 374 -8.80 19.58 11.99
CA VAL A 374 -8.30 18.48 11.15
C VAL A 374 -8.90 18.53 9.75
N ALA A 375 -10.19 18.80 9.63
CA ALA A 375 -10.86 18.92 8.34
C ALA A 375 -10.29 20.08 7.50
N ASP A 376 -10.02 21.24 8.12
CA ASP A 376 -9.40 22.39 7.45
C ASP A 376 -8.02 22.01 6.91
N GLU A 377 -7.18 21.34 7.71
CA GLU A 377 -5.85 20.94 7.30
C GLU A 377 -5.87 19.91 6.16
N LEU A 378 -6.73 18.88 6.23
CA LEU A 378 -6.86 17.89 5.16
C LEU A 378 -7.36 18.52 3.85
N GLN A 379 -8.31 19.45 3.91
CA GLN A 379 -8.78 20.19 2.73
C GLN A 379 -7.67 21.09 2.16
N SER A 380 -6.86 21.71 3.02
CA SER A 380 -5.70 22.50 2.61
C SER A 380 -4.65 21.63 1.89
N TRP A 381 -4.32 20.44 2.44
CA TRP A 381 -3.46 19.48 1.76
C TRP A 381 -3.98 19.13 0.37
N GLN A 382 -5.26 18.77 0.26
CA GLN A 382 -5.88 18.41 -1.02
C GLN A 382 -5.84 19.57 -2.02
N ALA A 383 -6.19 20.77 -1.59
CA ALA A 383 -6.25 21.96 -2.44
C ALA A 383 -4.85 22.38 -2.96
N GLU A 384 -3.84 22.32 -2.09
CA GLU A 384 -2.51 22.80 -2.41
C GLU A 384 -1.66 21.79 -3.18
N THR A 385 -1.92 20.49 -3.04
CA THR A 385 -1.03 19.45 -3.57
C THR A 385 -1.67 18.64 -4.69
N GLY A 386 -2.99 18.68 -4.82
CA GLY A 386 -3.72 17.85 -5.76
C GLY A 386 -3.85 16.38 -5.34
N VAL A 387 -3.52 16.01 -4.09
CA VAL A 387 -3.71 14.66 -3.57
C VAL A 387 -5.19 14.25 -3.57
N ASP A 388 -5.49 12.96 -3.80
CA ASP A 388 -6.87 12.46 -3.84
C ASP A 388 -7.39 12.05 -2.46
N GLY A 389 -6.47 11.64 -1.57
CA GLY A 389 -6.83 11.18 -0.24
C GLY A 389 -5.63 10.93 0.66
N PHE A 390 -5.92 10.29 1.77
CA PHE A 390 -4.94 10.03 2.81
C PHE A 390 -4.94 8.55 3.17
N ASN A 391 -3.72 7.98 3.24
CA ASN A 391 -3.48 6.66 3.78
C ASN A 391 -3.21 6.84 5.27
N LEU A 392 -4.26 6.67 6.09
CA LEU A 392 -4.22 7.00 7.52
C LEU A 392 -3.53 5.90 8.31
N ALA A 393 -2.36 6.22 8.87
CA ALA A 393 -1.69 5.36 9.84
C ALA A 393 -2.28 5.56 11.24
N TYR A 394 -2.38 4.48 12.00
CA TYR A 394 -2.78 4.59 13.40
C TYR A 394 -1.61 4.97 14.31
N ALA A 395 -1.90 5.74 15.34
CA ALA A 395 -1.02 5.91 16.50
C ALA A 395 -1.30 4.79 17.53
N VAL A 396 -2.56 4.63 17.93
CA VAL A 396 -3.07 3.59 18.82
C VAL A 396 -4.09 2.76 18.07
N ALA A 397 -3.89 1.45 18.02
CA ALA A 397 -4.72 0.50 17.25
C ALA A 397 -6.17 0.50 17.72
N HIS A 398 -7.06 0.58 16.73
CA HIS A 398 -8.48 0.83 16.75
C HIS A 398 -8.88 2.24 17.23
N GLU A 399 -8.40 2.74 18.37
CA GLU A 399 -8.78 4.06 18.90
C GLU A 399 -8.60 5.18 17.87
N THR A 400 -7.52 5.15 17.09
CA THR A 400 -7.28 6.15 16.03
C THR A 400 -8.42 6.15 15.02
N PHE A 401 -8.79 4.99 14.48
CA PHE A 401 -9.83 4.89 13.46
C PHE A 401 -11.23 5.09 14.02
N GLU A 402 -11.50 4.67 15.25
CA GLU A 402 -12.74 4.98 15.98
C GLU A 402 -12.92 6.49 16.12
N SER A 403 -11.86 7.20 16.51
CA SER A 403 -11.88 8.65 16.64
C SER A 403 -12.08 9.34 15.28
N VAL A 404 -11.43 8.88 14.22
CA VAL A 404 -11.63 9.40 12.86
C VAL A 404 -13.07 9.17 12.41
N ALA A 405 -13.60 7.96 12.57
CA ALA A 405 -14.97 7.62 12.18
C ALA A 405 -16.02 8.39 13.00
N GLY A 406 -15.78 8.58 14.30
CA GLY A 406 -16.73 9.22 15.21
C GLY A 406 -16.71 10.74 15.21
N TYR A 407 -15.56 11.35 15.03
CA TYR A 407 -15.42 12.83 15.11
C TYR A 407 -15.16 13.48 13.76
N LEU A 408 -14.19 13.00 12.98
CA LEU A 408 -13.77 13.65 11.75
C LEU A 408 -14.70 13.40 10.58
N VAL A 409 -15.12 12.15 10.37
CA VAL A 409 -15.99 11.78 9.24
C VAL A 409 -17.30 12.55 9.24
N PRO A 410 -18.04 12.69 10.36
CA PRO A 410 -19.27 13.51 10.38
C PRO A 410 -19.02 14.96 9.97
N GLU A 411 -17.90 15.55 10.37
CA GLU A 411 -17.55 16.92 9.99
C GLU A 411 -17.27 17.05 8.49
N LEU A 412 -16.50 16.13 7.91
CA LEU A 412 -16.23 16.12 6.48
C LEU A 412 -17.50 15.87 5.64
N GLN A 413 -18.42 15.04 6.15
CA GLN A 413 -19.73 14.82 5.54
C GLN A 413 -20.60 16.08 5.61
N ARG A 414 -20.63 16.77 6.75
CA ARG A 414 -21.33 18.06 6.93
C ARG A 414 -20.82 19.11 5.94
N ARG A 415 -19.52 19.12 5.65
CA ARG A 415 -18.90 19.99 4.62
C ARG A 415 -19.18 19.55 3.18
N GLY A 416 -19.74 18.38 2.97
CA GLY A 416 -20.00 17.81 1.64
C GLY A 416 -18.73 17.37 0.88
N VAL A 417 -17.62 17.17 1.60
CA VAL A 417 -16.32 16.76 1.03
C VAL A 417 -15.98 15.30 1.28
N TYR A 418 -16.88 14.55 1.86
CA TYR A 418 -16.73 13.12 2.13
C TYR A 418 -18.02 12.36 1.81
N ARG A 419 -17.90 11.08 1.46
CA ARG A 419 -19.06 10.25 1.11
C ARG A 419 -19.99 10.02 2.29
N THR A 420 -21.27 9.89 2.01
CA THR A 420 -22.33 9.51 2.97
C THR A 420 -22.90 8.11 2.70
N ALA A 421 -22.47 7.48 1.61
CA ALA A 421 -22.89 6.14 1.22
C ALA A 421 -21.79 5.48 0.37
N TYR A 422 -21.75 4.17 0.38
CA TYR A 422 -20.93 3.41 -0.56
C TYR A 422 -21.60 3.23 -1.92
N THR A 423 -20.81 3.29 -2.98
CA THR A 423 -21.21 2.83 -4.30
C THR A 423 -21.10 1.29 -4.34
N PRO A 424 -22.10 0.56 -4.87
CA PRO A 424 -22.00 -0.88 -5.06
C PRO A 424 -20.95 -1.25 -6.11
N GLY A 425 -20.52 -2.53 -6.11
CA GLY A 425 -19.61 -3.08 -7.11
C GLY A 425 -18.23 -3.47 -6.56
N THR A 426 -17.32 -3.79 -7.47
CA THR A 426 -15.94 -4.14 -7.15
C THR A 426 -15.16 -2.94 -6.60
N LEU A 427 -13.99 -3.19 -6.03
CA LEU A 427 -13.11 -2.12 -5.56
C LEU A 427 -12.79 -1.12 -6.67
N ARG A 428 -12.48 -1.61 -7.88
CA ARG A 428 -12.20 -0.72 -9.02
C ARG A 428 -13.38 0.16 -9.38
N GLN A 429 -14.60 -0.39 -9.43
CA GLN A 429 -15.79 0.41 -9.69
C GLN A 429 -16.02 1.51 -8.64
N LYS A 430 -15.80 1.19 -7.36
CA LYS A 430 -15.93 2.15 -6.25
C LYS A 430 -14.89 3.27 -6.30
N LEU A 431 -13.65 2.94 -6.67
CA LEU A 431 -12.56 3.92 -6.72
C LEU A 431 -12.65 4.83 -7.94
N PHE A 432 -12.99 4.28 -9.11
CA PHE A 432 -12.85 4.96 -10.39
C PHE A 432 -14.17 5.25 -11.11
N GLY A 433 -15.29 4.71 -10.65
CA GLY A 433 -16.61 4.89 -11.31
C GLY A 433 -16.70 4.26 -12.70
N ARG A 434 -15.82 3.33 -13.05
CA ARG A 434 -15.75 2.63 -14.35
C ARG A 434 -15.71 1.11 -14.13
N GLY A 435 -15.64 0.32 -15.21
CA GLY A 435 -15.80 -1.14 -15.17
C GLY A 435 -14.89 -1.89 -14.19
N ASP A 436 -15.13 -3.19 -14.06
CA ASP A 436 -14.44 -4.08 -13.12
C ASP A 436 -12.97 -4.31 -13.44
N ARG A 437 -12.59 -4.15 -14.70
CA ARG A 437 -11.28 -4.52 -15.23
C ARG A 437 -10.40 -3.33 -15.51
N LEU A 438 -9.11 -3.58 -15.66
CA LEU A 438 -8.17 -2.59 -16.19
C LEU A 438 -8.72 -2.03 -17.51
N SER A 439 -8.77 -0.71 -17.66
CA SER A 439 -9.23 -0.05 -18.89
C SER A 439 -8.05 0.47 -19.71
N ALA A 440 -8.20 0.50 -21.03
CA ALA A 440 -7.23 1.23 -21.85
C ALA A 440 -7.13 2.68 -21.35
N PRO A 441 -5.94 3.27 -21.33
CA PRO A 441 -4.67 2.82 -21.90
C PRO A 441 -3.78 1.99 -20.99
N HIS A 442 -4.30 1.42 -19.88
CA HIS A 442 -3.48 0.61 -18.99
C HIS A 442 -2.84 -0.59 -19.73
N PRO A 443 -1.50 -0.86 -19.56
CA PRO A 443 -0.82 -1.90 -20.33
C PRO A 443 -1.43 -3.30 -20.16
N GLY A 444 -1.94 -3.63 -18.97
CA GLY A 444 -2.59 -4.91 -18.71
C GLY A 444 -3.83 -5.16 -19.59
N ALA A 445 -4.58 -4.11 -19.94
CA ALA A 445 -5.76 -4.23 -20.80
C ALA A 445 -5.45 -4.77 -22.21
N GLY A 446 -4.23 -4.52 -22.70
CA GLY A 446 -3.77 -4.97 -23.99
C GLY A 446 -3.50 -6.47 -24.11
N TYR A 447 -3.61 -7.24 -23.04
CA TYR A 447 -3.40 -8.69 -23.06
C TYR A 447 -4.70 -9.49 -23.28
N ARG A 448 -5.87 -8.85 -23.32
CA ARG A 448 -7.19 -9.53 -23.52
C ARG A 448 -7.33 -10.21 -24.87
N ASP A 449 -6.63 -9.75 -25.88
CA ASP A 449 -6.57 -10.31 -27.22
C ASP A 449 -5.39 -11.28 -27.42
N LEU A 450 -4.86 -11.85 -26.32
CA LEU A 450 -3.75 -12.80 -26.37
C LEU A 450 -4.02 -13.99 -27.29
N GLY A 451 -5.23 -14.57 -27.25
CA GLY A 451 -5.64 -15.67 -28.14
C GLY A 451 -5.53 -15.29 -29.60
N ALA A 452 -6.04 -14.12 -29.99
CA ALA A 452 -5.94 -13.63 -31.36
C ALA A 452 -4.49 -13.38 -31.80
N ARG A 453 -3.66 -12.82 -30.93
CA ARG A 453 -2.22 -12.60 -31.19
C ARG A 453 -1.46 -13.91 -31.37
N LEU A 454 -1.76 -14.94 -30.57
CA LEU A 454 -1.13 -16.25 -30.68
C LEU A 454 -1.56 -16.97 -31.98
N ALA A 455 -2.82 -16.84 -32.38
CA ALA A 455 -3.33 -17.37 -33.65
C ALA A 455 -2.63 -16.69 -34.84
N ALA A 456 -2.55 -15.35 -34.84
CA ALA A 456 -1.85 -14.61 -35.89
C ALA A 456 -0.36 -14.97 -35.99
N ALA A 457 0.33 -15.18 -34.87
CA ALA A 457 1.73 -15.59 -34.85
C ALA A 457 1.96 -17.01 -35.43
N ARG A 458 1.00 -17.92 -35.25
CA ARG A 458 1.06 -19.25 -35.85
C ARG A 458 0.95 -19.20 -37.40
N VAL A 459 -0.02 -18.42 -37.90
CA VAL A 459 -0.21 -18.24 -39.36
C VAL A 459 1.01 -17.58 -40.03
N ALA A 460 1.71 -16.70 -39.32
CA ALA A 460 2.93 -16.03 -39.80
C ALA A 460 4.17 -16.95 -39.82
N ALA A 461 4.14 -18.07 -39.09
CA ALA A 461 5.24 -19.00 -38.95
C ALA A 461 5.10 -20.22 -39.88
N GLU A 462 3.92 -20.42 -40.50
CA GLU A 462 3.62 -21.38 -41.56
C GLU A 462 3.84 -20.75 -42.94
#